data_0e6bcdc0f8977cc29e982ea07a730942
#
_entry.id   0e6bcdc0f8977cc29e982ea07a730942
#
_cell.length_a   1.000
_cell.length_b   1.000
_cell.length_c   1.000
_cell.angle_alpha   90.00
_cell.angle_beta   90.00
_cell.angle_gamma   90.00
#
_symmetry.space_group_name_H-M   'P 1'
#
loop_
_entity.id
_entity.type
_entity.pdbx_description
1 polymer ?
#
loop_
_entity_poly.entity_id
_entity_poly.type
_entity_poly.pdbx_seq_one_letter_code
_entity_poly.pdbx_strand_id
1 'polypeptide(L)'
;MRDGGQPAKTSDDPYGRFEKFLSSISPKREMGKISAVNSYFNTMTYKTDSSAYGSEDYWATPYEFLAADGGDCEDFAIAKMMVLRELGFDEEQLHLLVVYDKRRKMAHAVVAVFAEGHIWILNNVTSAILEWNASRYYYQPLYSVSELGAWLYPSTG
;
A
#
# COMPACT_ATOMS: atom_id res chain seq x y z
N MET A 1 -32.61 6.20 8.05
CA MET A 1 -31.52 5.23 8.01
C MET A 1 -30.71 5.46 6.76
N ARG A 2 -29.56 6.04 6.92
CA ARG A 2 -28.68 6.16 5.76
C ARG A 2 -28.14 4.77 5.47
N ASP A 3 -28.65 4.19 4.42
CA ASP A 3 -28.02 3.08 3.79
C ASP A 3 -26.59 3.53 3.48
N GLY A 4 -25.58 2.84 4.02
CA GLY A 4 -24.19 3.05 3.63
C GLY A 4 -23.97 2.64 2.19
N GLY A 5 -24.94 2.91 1.35
CA GLY A 5 -24.95 2.59 -0.04
C GLY A 5 -23.78 3.27 -0.74
N GLN A 6 -22.94 2.46 -1.32
CA GLN A 6 -21.99 2.92 -2.30
C GLN A 6 -22.73 3.78 -3.31
N PRO A 7 -22.21 4.96 -3.69
CA PRO A 7 -22.82 5.75 -4.74
C PRO A 7 -22.98 4.90 -6.01
N ALA A 8 -24.04 5.15 -6.75
CA ALA A 8 -24.34 4.41 -7.96
C ALA A 8 -23.09 4.35 -8.85
N LYS A 9 -22.60 3.12 -9.09
CA LYS A 9 -21.35 2.88 -9.82
C LYS A 9 -21.58 3.13 -11.30
N THR A 10 -21.14 4.29 -11.78
CA THR A 10 -21.01 4.52 -13.22
C THR A 10 -19.65 3.99 -13.68
N SER A 11 -19.51 3.59 -14.92
CA SER A 11 -18.26 3.05 -15.47
C SER A 11 -17.09 4.05 -15.39
N ASP A 12 -17.37 5.31 -15.12
CA ASP A 12 -16.39 6.38 -15.14
C ASP A 12 -15.98 6.89 -13.75
N ASP A 13 -16.68 6.45 -12.67
CA ASP A 13 -16.30 6.86 -11.34
C ASP A 13 -15.11 6.01 -10.80
N PRO A 14 -14.33 6.54 -9.83
CA PRO A 14 -13.17 5.83 -9.29
C PRO A 14 -13.50 4.46 -8.71
N TYR A 15 -14.68 4.32 -8.12
CA TYR A 15 -15.09 3.04 -7.51
C TYR A 15 -15.44 2.01 -8.58
N GLY A 16 -16.13 2.41 -9.65
CA GLY A 16 -16.45 1.54 -10.78
C GLY A 16 -15.20 1.02 -11.47
N ARG A 17 -14.23 1.89 -11.70
CA ARG A 17 -12.94 1.51 -12.27
C ARG A 17 -12.18 0.56 -11.35
N PHE A 18 -12.19 0.81 -10.05
CA PHE A 18 -11.53 -0.03 -9.06
C PHE A 18 -12.16 -1.43 -9.01
N GLU A 19 -13.48 -1.52 -9.01
CA GLU A 19 -14.19 -2.81 -9.01
C GLU A 19 -13.86 -3.63 -10.27
N LYS A 20 -13.80 -3.01 -11.45
CA LYS A 20 -13.36 -3.67 -12.68
C LYS A 20 -11.92 -4.17 -12.57
N PHE A 21 -11.05 -3.33 -12.01
CA PHE A 21 -9.66 -3.69 -11.76
C PHE A 21 -9.56 -4.91 -10.86
N LEU A 22 -10.25 -4.93 -9.73
CA LEU A 22 -10.26 -6.07 -8.81
C LEU A 22 -10.71 -7.35 -9.50
N SER A 23 -11.79 -7.28 -10.29
CA SER A 23 -12.30 -8.43 -11.03
C SER A 23 -11.28 -8.95 -12.05
N SER A 24 -10.55 -8.06 -12.69
CA SER A 24 -9.56 -8.43 -13.71
C SER A 24 -8.33 -9.11 -13.12
N ILE A 25 -7.93 -8.76 -11.89
CA ILE A 25 -6.73 -9.32 -11.27
C ILE A 25 -7.01 -10.47 -10.31
N SER A 26 -8.26 -10.65 -9.88
CA SER A 26 -8.64 -11.70 -8.93
C SER A 26 -8.19 -13.12 -9.35
N PRO A 27 -8.21 -13.50 -10.64
CA PRO A 27 -7.71 -14.82 -11.07
C PRO A 27 -6.18 -14.92 -11.18
N LYS A 28 -5.44 -13.82 -11.04
CA LYS A 28 -3.98 -13.84 -11.21
C LYS A 28 -3.30 -14.58 -10.07
N ARG A 29 -2.06 -15.00 -10.30
CA ARG A 29 -1.17 -15.55 -9.27
C ARG A 29 -0.74 -14.43 -8.32
N GLU A 30 -0.15 -14.80 -7.18
CA GLU A 30 0.28 -13.83 -6.14
C GLU A 30 1.14 -12.71 -6.73
N MET A 31 2.18 -13.03 -7.50
CA MET A 31 3.06 -12.00 -8.09
C MET A 31 2.32 -11.10 -9.08
N GLY A 32 1.38 -11.65 -9.83
CA GLY A 32 0.54 -10.86 -10.73
C GLY A 32 -0.36 -9.88 -9.97
N LYS A 33 -0.94 -10.33 -8.86
CA LYS A 33 -1.74 -9.47 -7.98
C LYS A 33 -0.91 -8.36 -7.35
N ILE A 34 0.26 -8.69 -6.82
CA ILE A 34 1.19 -7.74 -6.20
C ILE A 34 1.57 -6.64 -7.20
N SER A 35 2.01 -7.04 -8.39
CA SER A 35 2.41 -6.12 -9.44
C SER A 35 1.26 -5.20 -9.88
N ALA A 36 0.09 -5.78 -10.12
CA ALA A 36 -1.09 -5.04 -10.57
C ALA A 36 -1.57 -4.03 -9.52
N VAL A 37 -1.64 -4.44 -8.24
CA VAL A 37 -2.04 -3.56 -7.14
C VAL A 37 -1.05 -2.42 -6.97
N ASN A 38 0.25 -2.71 -7.00
CA ASN A 38 1.26 -1.68 -6.87
C ASN A 38 1.16 -0.64 -7.98
N SER A 39 1.08 -1.07 -9.22
CA SER A 39 0.98 -0.17 -10.37
C SER A 39 -0.30 0.66 -10.36
N TYR A 40 -1.42 0.04 -10.00
CA TYR A 40 -2.72 0.73 -9.97
C TYR A 40 -2.71 1.89 -8.98
N PHE A 41 -2.33 1.63 -7.73
CA PHE A 41 -2.31 2.69 -6.71
C PHE A 41 -1.23 3.73 -6.99
N ASN A 42 -0.13 3.36 -7.63
CA ASN A 42 0.93 4.31 -7.99
C ASN A 42 0.55 5.28 -9.11
N THR A 43 -0.60 5.12 -9.75
CA THR A 43 -1.16 6.14 -10.64
C THR A 43 -1.81 7.30 -9.88
N MET A 44 -2.05 7.13 -8.57
CA MET A 44 -2.68 8.15 -7.74
C MET A 44 -1.67 9.23 -7.34
N THR A 45 -2.19 10.37 -6.91
CA THR A 45 -1.37 11.54 -6.60
C THR A 45 -0.81 11.50 -5.18
N TYR A 46 0.47 11.78 -5.01
CA TYR A 46 1.06 11.96 -3.68
C TYR A 46 0.54 13.27 -3.06
N LYS A 47 0.05 13.18 -1.83
CA LYS A 47 -0.46 14.32 -1.05
C LYS A 47 -0.09 14.14 0.41
N THR A 48 0.18 15.24 1.10
CA THR A 48 0.32 15.19 2.56
C THR A 48 -1.05 14.98 3.20
N ASP A 49 -1.11 14.33 4.37
CA ASP A 49 -2.36 14.08 5.09
C ASP A 49 -3.13 15.37 5.37
N SER A 50 -2.42 16.42 5.76
CA SER A 50 -3.04 17.72 6.05
C SER A 50 -3.72 18.32 4.83
N SER A 51 -3.22 18.10 3.61
CA SER A 51 -3.85 18.60 2.40
C SER A 51 -5.00 17.72 1.90
N ALA A 52 -4.97 16.43 2.21
CA ALA A 52 -5.96 15.47 1.73
C ALA A 52 -7.17 15.35 2.67
N TYR A 53 -6.93 15.35 4.00
CA TYR A 53 -7.97 15.06 5.00
C TYR A 53 -8.06 16.10 6.12
N GLY A 54 -7.21 17.10 6.14
CA GLY A 54 -7.16 18.11 7.19
C GLY A 54 -6.57 17.63 8.50
N SER A 55 -5.94 16.47 8.54
CA SER A 55 -5.30 15.88 9.72
C SER A 55 -4.02 15.15 9.32
N GLU A 56 -2.95 15.31 10.11
CA GLU A 56 -1.64 14.73 9.80
C GLU A 56 -1.57 13.21 10.00
N ASP A 57 -2.37 12.65 10.92
CA ASP A 57 -2.29 11.23 11.31
C ASP A 57 -3.53 10.42 10.92
N TYR A 58 -4.23 10.83 9.88
CA TYR A 58 -5.43 10.14 9.43
C TYR A 58 -5.07 8.95 8.53
N TRP A 59 -5.57 7.76 8.89
CA TRP A 59 -5.38 6.54 8.11
C TRP A 59 -6.60 6.29 7.23
N ALA A 60 -6.46 6.62 5.96
CA ALA A 60 -7.53 6.48 4.98
C ALA A 60 -7.77 5.01 4.63
N THR A 61 -9.05 4.68 4.39
CA THR A 61 -9.41 3.41 3.75
C THR A 61 -9.05 3.47 2.26
N PRO A 62 -8.98 2.32 1.55
CA PRO A 62 -8.77 2.34 0.10
C PRO A 62 -9.80 3.16 -0.65
N TYR A 63 -11.05 3.16 -0.23
CA TYR A 63 -12.10 3.96 -0.86
C TYR A 63 -11.90 5.46 -0.62
N GLU A 64 -11.53 5.85 0.57
CA GLU A 64 -11.19 7.24 0.88
C GLU A 64 -9.95 7.71 0.09
N PHE A 65 -8.96 6.83 -0.04
CA PHE A 65 -7.77 7.07 -0.85
C PHE A 65 -8.13 7.33 -2.32
N LEU A 66 -9.01 6.50 -2.89
CA LEU A 66 -9.47 6.65 -4.26
C LEU A 66 -10.29 7.93 -4.44
N ALA A 67 -11.16 8.25 -3.50
CA ALA A 67 -12.00 9.45 -3.54
C ALA A 67 -11.16 10.73 -3.46
N ALA A 68 -10.08 10.70 -2.67
CA ALA A 68 -9.15 11.83 -2.55
C ALA A 68 -8.11 11.89 -3.68
N ASP A 69 -8.07 10.90 -4.56
CA ASP A 69 -7.06 10.73 -5.61
C ASP A 69 -5.64 10.72 -5.06
N GLY A 70 -5.44 9.99 -3.97
CA GLY A 70 -4.11 9.79 -3.41
C GLY A 70 -3.99 10.09 -1.92
N GLY A 71 -2.75 10.20 -1.47
CA GLY A 71 -2.37 10.44 -0.10
C GLY A 71 -0.86 10.45 0.06
N ASP A 72 -0.37 10.30 1.29
CA ASP A 72 1.06 10.17 1.58
C ASP A 72 1.55 8.72 1.46
N CYS A 73 2.82 8.47 1.77
CA CYS A 73 3.40 7.13 1.63
C CYS A 73 2.70 6.08 2.50
N GLU A 74 2.26 6.43 3.70
CA GLU A 74 1.51 5.52 4.58
C GLU A 74 0.14 5.19 3.98
N ASP A 75 -0.55 6.17 3.41
CA ASP A 75 -1.85 5.96 2.77
C ASP A 75 -1.73 5.02 1.56
N PHE A 76 -0.72 5.20 0.73
CA PHE A 76 -0.41 4.27 -0.37
C PHE A 76 -0.18 2.86 0.14
N ALA A 77 0.65 2.71 1.18
CA ALA A 77 0.99 1.41 1.73
C ALA A 77 -0.24 0.71 2.34
N ILE A 78 -1.02 1.42 3.13
CA ILE A 78 -2.22 0.87 3.77
C ILE A 78 -3.25 0.45 2.72
N ALA A 79 -3.49 1.28 1.71
CA ALA A 79 -4.43 0.95 0.64
C ALA A 79 -4.02 -0.33 -0.10
N LYS A 80 -2.74 -0.46 -0.43
CA LYS A 80 -2.20 -1.67 -1.07
C LYS A 80 -2.36 -2.90 -0.19
N MET A 81 -2.05 -2.81 1.10
CA MET A 81 -2.19 -3.91 2.05
C MET A 81 -3.65 -4.37 2.16
N MET A 82 -4.57 -3.44 2.32
CA MET A 82 -5.99 -3.77 2.47
C MET A 82 -6.54 -4.46 1.23
N VAL A 83 -6.16 -4.00 0.05
CA VAL A 83 -6.59 -4.60 -1.21
C VAL A 83 -5.96 -5.99 -1.42
N LEU A 84 -4.69 -6.16 -1.11
CA LEU A 84 -4.04 -7.47 -1.18
C LEU A 84 -4.68 -8.45 -0.19
N ARG A 85 -5.03 -7.98 1.00
CA ARG A 85 -5.76 -8.77 1.99
C ARG A 85 -7.10 -9.25 1.42
N GLU A 86 -7.84 -8.36 0.80
CA GLU A 86 -9.11 -8.67 0.15
C GLU A 86 -8.94 -9.66 -1.02
N LEU A 87 -7.82 -9.62 -1.72
CA LEU A 87 -7.49 -10.54 -2.81
C LEU A 87 -7.01 -11.91 -2.35
N GLY A 88 -7.01 -12.17 -1.05
CA GLY A 88 -6.72 -13.49 -0.49
C GLY A 88 -5.34 -13.67 0.14
N PHE A 89 -4.54 -12.60 0.24
CA PHE A 89 -3.28 -12.68 0.99
C PHE A 89 -3.58 -12.80 2.48
N ASP A 90 -2.81 -13.64 3.16
CA ASP A 90 -2.92 -13.79 4.61
C ASP A 90 -2.30 -12.61 5.33
N GLU A 91 -2.79 -12.34 6.56
CA GLU A 91 -2.25 -11.28 7.40
C GLU A 91 -0.75 -11.43 7.68
N GLU A 92 -0.26 -12.68 7.73
CA GLU A 92 1.17 -12.98 7.93
C GLU A 92 2.05 -12.55 6.76
N GLN A 93 1.46 -12.42 5.57
CA GLN A 93 2.18 -12.05 4.35
C GLN A 93 2.36 -10.55 4.17
N LEU A 94 1.65 -9.72 4.95
CA LEU A 94 1.54 -8.29 4.70
C LEU A 94 1.99 -7.46 5.89
N HIS A 95 2.99 -6.61 5.68
CA HIS A 95 3.49 -5.70 6.71
C HIS A 95 3.62 -4.28 6.15
N LEU A 96 3.12 -3.31 6.91
CA LEU A 96 3.52 -1.92 6.73
C LEU A 96 4.93 -1.79 7.31
N LEU A 97 5.90 -1.54 6.47
CA LEU A 97 7.30 -1.40 6.88
C LEU A 97 7.71 0.05 6.81
N VAL A 98 8.08 0.61 7.95
CA VAL A 98 8.65 1.95 8.00
C VAL A 98 10.17 1.81 8.00
N VAL A 99 10.79 2.50 7.05
CA VAL A 99 12.22 2.46 6.80
C VAL A 99 12.81 3.87 6.86
N TYR A 100 14.10 3.94 7.10
CA TYR A 100 14.87 5.15 6.81
C TYR A 100 15.41 5.02 5.39
N ASP A 101 14.99 5.93 4.52
CA ASP A 101 15.48 6.00 3.13
C ASP A 101 16.80 6.77 3.13
N LYS A 102 17.89 6.05 2.91
CA LYS A 102 19.25 6.60 2.97
C LYS A 102 19.54 7.60 1.86
N ARG A 103 18.87 7.47 0.71
CA ARG A 103 19.06 8.39 -0.42
C ARG A 103 18.32 9.69 -0.21
N ARG A 104 17.08 9.60 0.25
CA ARG A 104 16.23 10.76 0.50
C ARG A 104 16.44 11.35 1.89
N LYS A 105 17.13 10.63 2.77
CA LYS A 105 17.43 11.01 4.16
C LYS A 105 16.17 11.33 4.97
N MET A 106 15.19 10.45 4.87
CA MET A 106 13.92 10.62 5.57
C MET A 106 13.25 9.28 5.83
N ALA A 107 12.33 9.26 6.78
CA ALA A 107 11.49 8.10 7.02
C ALA A 107 10.52 7.91 5.84
N HIS A 108 10.23 6.66 5.51
CA HIS A 108 9.37 6.30 4.40
C HIS A 108 8.59 5.02 4.74
N ALA A 109 7.34 4.94 4.31
CA ALA A 109 6.52 3.76 4.52
C ALA A 109 6.36 2.99 3.21
N VAL A 110 6.58 1.69 3.29
CA VAL A 110 6.45 0.76 2.17
C VAL A 110 5.66 -0.46 2.62
N VAL A 111 5.21 -1.28 1.67
CA VAL A 111 4.62 -2.57 1.99
C VAL A 111 5.67 -3.66 1.78
N ALA A 112 5.83 -4.51 2.77
CA ALA A 112 6.61 -5.74 2.64
C ALA A 112 5.63 -6.89 2.47
N VAL A 113 5.71 -7.59 1.34
CA VAL A 113 4.85 -8.72 1.01
C VAL A 113 5.69 -9.99 0.96
N PHE A 114 5.33 -10.97 1.79
CA PHE A 114 5.96 -12.27 1.73
C PHE A 114 5.21 -13.15 0.73
N ALA A 115 5.88 -13.49 -0.36
CA ALA A 115 5.28 -14.32 -1.41
C ALA A 115 6.37 -15.10 -2.15
N GLU A 116 6.07 -16.35 -2.52
CA GLU A 116 6.97 -17.22 -3.29
C GLU A 116 8.37 -17.36 -2.66
N GLY A 117 8.44 -17.36 -1.32
CA GLY A 117 9.69 -17.53 -0.58
C GLY A 117 10.56 -16.29 -0.47
N HIS A 118 10.07 -15.14 -0.89
CA HIS A 118 10.80 -13.87 -0.88
C HIS A 118 9.97 -12.77 -0.24
N ILE A 119 10.65 -11.70 0.17
CA ILE A 119 10.02 -10.47 0.67
C ILE A 119 10.10 -9.43 -0.46
N TRP A 120 8.95 -8.97 -0.91
CA TRP A 120 8.84 -7.98 -1.99
C TRP A 120 8.43 -6.62 -1.41
N ILE A 121 9.10 -5.57 -1.87
CA ILE A 121 8.89 -4.21 -1.38
C ILE A 121 8.10 -3.40 -2.41
N LEU A 122 6.94 -2.92 -1.99
CA LEU A 122 6.07 -2.06 -2.77
C LEU A 122 6.13 -0.65 -2.21
N ASN A 123 6.46 0.33 -3.03
CA ASN A 123 6.49 1.73 -2.59
C ASN A 123 5.77 2.62 -3.61
N ASN A 124 5.54 3.88 -3.22
CA ASN A 124 4.82 4.84 -4.06
C ASN A 124 5.74 5.69 -4.95
N VAL A 125 7.05 5.55 -4.80
CA VAL A 125 8.03 6.33 -5.57
C VAL A 125 8.28 5.71 -6.94
N THR A 126 8.24 4.39 -7.01
CA THR A 126 8.43 3.64 -8.26
C THR A 126 7.50 2.44 -8.31
N SER A 127 7.09 2.04 -9.50
CA SER A 127 6.32 0.82 -9.71
C SER A 127 7.19 -0.43 -9.78
N ALA A 128 8.51 -0.29 -9.79
CA ALA A 128 9.42 -1.42 -9.72
C ALA A 128 9.29 -2.10 -8.36
N ILE A 129 9.07 -3.41 -8.37
CA ILE A 129 8.98 -4.23 -7.17
C ILE A 129 10.33 -4.87 -6.95
N LEU A 130 10.97 -4.51 -5.84
CA LEU A 130 12.29 -5.03 -5.51
C LEU A 130 12.18 -6.05 -4.38
N GLU A 131 13.00 -7.09 -4.45
CA GLU A 131 13.20 -7.99 -3.33
C GLU A 131 13.91 -7.25 -2.19
N TRP A 132 13.63 -7.62 -0.93
CA TRP A 132 14.25 -6.99 0.23
C TRP A 132 15.78 -6.98 0.16
N ASN A 133 16.40 -8.05 -0.33
CA ASN A 133 17.84 -8.12 -0.46
C ASN A 133 18.45 -7.01 -1.33
N ALA A 134 17.72 -6.54 -2.33
CA ALA A 134 18.12 -5.39 -3.13
C ALA A 134 17.75 -4.06 -2.46
N SER A 135 16.60 -4.00 -1.81
CA SER A 135 16.09 -2.79 -1.17
C SER A 135 16.90 -2.36 0.05
N ARG A 136 17.46 -3.30 0.79
CA ARG A 136 18.19 -3.03 2.04
C ARG A 136 19.42 -2.14 1.85
N TYR A 137 19.92 -1.98 0.64
CA TYR A 137 21.00 -1.03 0.35
C TYR A 137 20.54 0.42 0.49
N TYR A 138 19.25 0.66 0.32
CA TYR A 138 18.65 2.00 0.36
C TYR A 138 17.83 2.22 1.62
N TYR A 139 17.29 1.16 2.21
CA TYR A 139 16.35 1.20 3.30
C TYR A 139 16.89 0.54 4.55
N GLN A 140 16.91 1.29 5.64
CA GLN A 140 17.14 0.73 6.97
C GLN A 140 15.79 0.53 7.65
N PRO A 141 15.43 -0.70 8.03
CA PRO A 141 14.15 -0.94 8.67
C PRO A 141 14.13 -0.31 10.07
N LEU A 142 13.04 0.39 10.39
CA LEU A 142 12.82 1.01 11.70
C LEU A 142 11.81 0.19 12.50
N TYR A 143 10.62 -0.01 11.95
CA TYR A 143 9.59 -0.86 12.53
C TYR A 143 8.64 -1.35 11.45
N SER A 144 7.88 -2.40 11.78
CA SER A 144 6.80 -2.88 10.93
C SER A 144 5.54 -3.09 11.75
N VAL A 145 4.40 -2.97 11.07
CA VAL A 145 3.07 -3.15 11.65
C VAL A 145 2.26 -4.06 10.74
N SER A 146 1.53 -4.98 11.33
CA SER A 146 0.56 -5.80 10.63
C SER A 146 -0.66 -6.03 11.53
N GLU A 147 -1.65 -6.77 11.04
CA GLU A 147 -2.79 -7.16 11.87
C GLU A 147 -2.37 -7.99 13.10
N LEU A 148 -1.20 -8.62 13.06
CA LEU A 148 -0.69 -9.48 14.12
C LEU A 148 0.09 -8.73 15.21
N GLY A 149 0.53 -7.49 14.95
CA GLY A 149 1.30 -6.72 15.91
C GLY A 149 2.28 -5.75 15.29
N ALA A 150 3.21 -5.29 16.11
CA ALA A 150 4.26 -4.36 15.68
C ALA A 150 5.63 -4.87 16.13
N TRP A 151 6.62 -4.66 15.28
CA TRP A 151 8.01 -5.09 15.54
C TRP A 151 8.96 -3.93 15.34
N LEU A 152 9.87 -3.76 16.30
CA LEU A 152 10.95 -2.77 16.18
C LEU A 152 12.19 -3.48 15.65
N TYR A 153 12.92 -2.79 14.78
CA TYR A 153 14.18 -3.30 14.26
C TYR A 153 15.32 -2.48 14.86
N PRO A 154 16.29 -3.14 15.54
CA PRO A 154 17.40 -2.41 16.11
C PRO A 154 18.30 -1.84 15.02
N SER A 155 18.83 -0.63 15.30
CA SER A 155 19.84 -0.03 14.44
C SER A 155 21.09 -0.91 14.44
N THR A 156 21.42 -1.49 13.29
CA THR A 156 22.76 -2.08 13.08
C THR A 156 23.69 -0.92 12.77
N GLY A 157 24.41 -0.51 13.78
CA GLY A 157 25.35 0.60 13.71
C GLY A 157 26.37 0.53 12.60
#